data_721da543b0957b686d177eff141dcb96
#
_entry.id   721da543b0957b686d177eff141dcb96
#
_cell.length_a   1.000
_cell.length_b   1.000
_cell.length_c   1.000
_cell.angle_alpha   90.00
_cell.angle_beta   90.00
_cell.angle_gamma   90.00
#
_symmetry.space_group_name_H-M   'P 1'
#
loop_
_entity.id
_entity.type
_entity.pdbx_description
1 polymer ?
#
loop_
_entity_poly.entity_id
_entity_poly.type
_entity_poly.pdbx_seq_one_letter_code
_entity_poly.pdbx_strand_id
1 'polypeptide(L)'
;HRHYRRQRQMCIRDSSKLIEEQRIRERTNYDLEMMKEMGYCSGIENYSRYLSGRNPGDPPPCLLDYLPDDGLVIIDESHVGVPQLGGMYRGDQSRKQTLVDYGFRLPSAMDNRPLKFDEFEGYNFQTVYVSATPGPYELDKSTAIIEQVIRPTGLIDPVIEVRPSSSQVEDVLSEIHKVTNNGNRVLITTLTKKMSENLSEYLQEHNIKVKYLHSDIDTVERVEIIRDLRKGEFDVLVGINLLREGLDIPEVELVSIFDADKEGFLRSDRSLIQTIGRAARNIDGRCILYGDNITGSMQRAMDETSRRREIQMQYNKENNIKPVSIKKDIRQALDEDSYIENDALDNLQLVSSSKKKLTKVNSNNVTSITVSYTHLRAHETLIY
;
A
#
# COMPACT_ATOMS: atom_id res chain seq x y z
N HIS A 1 31.13 20.19 -15.41
CA HIS A 1 29.79 20.82 -15.53
C HIS A 1 29.62 21.66 -16.81
N ARG A 2 30.53 22.59 -17.12
CA ARG A 2 30.43 23.44 -18.32
C ARG A 2 30.52 22.65 -19.63
N HIS A 3 31.25 21.55 -19.67
CA HIS A 3 31.50 20.77 -20.89
C HIS A 3 30.24 20.00 -21.35
N TYR A 4 29.57 19.28 -20.46
CA TYR A 4 28.32 18.56 -20.76
C TYR A 4 27.16 19.49 -21.12
N ARG A 5 27.07 20.64 -20.45
CA ARG A 5 26.08 21.66 -20.78
C ARG A 5 26.28 22.19 -22.22
N ARG A 6 27.53 22.45 -22.64
CA ARG A 6 27.85 22.88 -24.00
C ARG A 6 27.53 21.80 -25.04
N GLN A 7 27.87 20.55 -24.77
CA GLN A 7 27.63 19.43 -25.70
C GLN A 7 26.14 19.26 -25.99
N ARG A 8 25.27 19.27 -24.96
CA ARG A 8 23.87 19.12 -25.21
C ARG A 8 23.20 20.35 -25.81
N GLN A 9 23.60 21.52 -25.44
CA GLN A 9 23.15 22.75 -26.12
C GLN A 9 23.52 22.74 -27.60
N MET A 10 24.68 22.20 -27.94
CA MET A 10 25.10 21.98 -29.33
C MET A 10 24.22 20.97 -30.03
N CYS A 11 23.98 19.80 -29.46
CA CYS A 11 23.09 18.77 -30.04
C CYS A 11 21.65 19.26 -30.26
N ILE A 12 21.10 20.05 -29.35
CA ILE A 12 19.75 20.62 -29.48
C ILE A 12 19.75 21.71 -30.59
N ARG A 13 20.74 22.55 -30.66
CA ARG A 13 20.91 23.54 -31.76
C ARG A 13 20.99 22.89 -33.12
N ASP A 14 21.77 21.83 -33.24
CA ASP A 14 21.98 21.10 -34.50
C ASP A 14 20.72 20.36 -34.94
N SER A 15 19.80 20.03 -34.01
CA SER A 15 18.52 19.40 -34.30
C SER A 15 17.37 20.37 -34.54
N SER A 16 17.62 21.68 -34.62
CA SER A 16 16.61 22.74 -34.78
C SER A 16 15.56 22.83 -33.63
N LYS A 17 15.86 22.29 -32.46
CA LYS A 17 15.00 22.33 -31.26
C LYS A 17 15.28 23.57 -30.39
N LEU A 18 15.04 24.75 -30.96
CA LEU A 18 15.36 26.04 -30.30
C LEU A 18 14.54 26.29 -29.04
N ILE A 19 13.28 25.87 -29.02
CA ILE A 19 12.39 26.02 -27.87
C ILE A 19 12.86 25.16 -26.69
N GLU A 20 13.24 23.94 -26.95
CA GLU A 20 13.77 23.01 -25.95
C GLU A 20 15.11 23.51 -25.40
N GLU A 21 15.96 24.09 -26.26
CA GLU A 21 17.22 24.69 -25.81
C GLU A 21 16.96 25.88 -24.86
N GLN A 22 16.02 26.76 -25.22
CA GLN A 22 15.68 27.91 -24.39
C GLN A 22 15.13 27.46 -23.03
N ARG A 23 14.18 26.54 -23.00
CA ARG A 23 13.60 26.00 -21.74
C ARG A 23 14.66 25.42 -20.83
N ILE A 24 15.52 24.54 -21.34
CA ILE A 24 16.55 23.91 -20.50
C ILE A 24 17.59 24.92 -20.00
N ARG A 25 17.89 25.96 -20.78
CA ARG A 25 18.80 27.04 -20.40
C ARG A 25 18.22 27.88 -19.27
N GLU A 26 17.00 28.37 -19.44
CA GLU A 26 16.30 29.22 -18.46
C GLU A 26 16.15 28.45 -17.15
N ARG A 27 15.62 27.24 -17.21
CA ARG A 27 15.44 26.39 -16.03
C ARG A 27 16.73 26.12 -15.31
N THR A 28 17.79 25.74 -16.02
CA THR A 28 19.07 25.39 -15.39
C THR A 28 19.74 26.62 -14.78
N ASN A 29 19.61 27.81 -15.39
CA ASN A 29 20.13 29.04 -14.81
C ASN A 29 19.41 29.41 -13.54
N TYR A 30 18.07 29.35 -13.53
CA TYR A 30 17.25 29.58 -12.36
C TYR A 30 17.60 28.62 -11.22
N ASP A 31 17.66 27.32 -11.51
CA ASP A 31 18.01 26.31 -10.50
C ASP A 31 19.42 26.54 -9.92
N LEU A 32 20.38 26.99 -10.74
CA LEU A 32 21.73 27.33 -10.29
C LEU A 32 21.76 28.57 -9.39
N GLU A 33 20.95 29.59 -9.69
CA GLU A 33 20.82 30.77 -8.84
C GLU A 33 20.20 30.40 -7.49
N MET A 34 19.10 29.64 -7.51
CA MET A 34 18.45 29.16 -6.29
C MET A 34 19.41 28.32 -5.42
N MET A 35 20.19 27.42 -6.03
CA MET A 35 21.17 26.63 -5.28
C MET A 35 22.31 27.48 -4.70
N LYS A 36 22.70 28.59 -5.35
CA LYS A 36 23.72 29.49 -4.83
C LYS A 36 23.21 30.36 -3.67
N GLU A 37 22.01 30.91 -3.81
CA GLU A 37 21.44 31.84 -2.83
C GLU A 37 20.78 31.13 -1.64
N MET A 38 20.05 30.06 -1.91
CA MET A 38 19.23 29.35 -0.92
C MET A 38 19.79 27.99 -0.50
N GLY A 39 20.86 27.51 -1.16
CA GLY A 39 21.39 26.15 -0.96
C GLY A 39 20.49 25.03 -1.52
N TYR A 40 19.34 25.36 -2.11
CA TYR A 40 18.32 24.42 -2.58
C TYR A 40 17.64 24.94 -3.84
N CYS A 41 17.10 24.02 -4.67
CA CYS A 41 16.14 24.33 -5.72
C CYS A 41 15.08 23.24 -5.85
N SER A 42 13.90 23.60 -6.37
CA SER A 42 12.83 22.62 -6.65
C SER A 42 13.30 21.65 -7.74
N GLY A 43 13.29 20.34 -7.42
CA GLY A 43 13.79 19.31 -8.31
C GLY A 43 15.32 19.09 -8.22
N ILE A 44 15.95 19.45 -7.10
CA ILE A 44 17.39 19.26 -6.84
C ILE A 44 17.83 17.80 -7.05
N GLU A 45 16.93 16.85 -6.84
CA GLU A 45 17.16 15.42 -7.08
C GLU A 45 17.56 15.12 -8.54
N ASN A 46 17.16 15.97 -9.50
CA ASN A 46 17.53 15.80 -10.91
C ASN A 46 19.02 16.11 -11.17
N TYR A 47 19.68 16.72 -10.19
CA TYR A 47 21.11 17.00 -10.18
C TYR A 47 21.89 16.01 -9.29
N SER A 48 21.22 15.03 -8.67
CA SER A 48 21.81 14.10 -7.68
C SER A 48 23.08 13.41 -8.17
N ARG A 49 23.14 13.01 -9.45
CA ARG A 49 24.33 12.42 -10.05
C ARG A 49 25.58 13.31 -9.93
N TYR A 50 25.43 14.61 -10.17
CA TYR A 50 26.54 15.56 -10.06
C TYR A 50 26.95 15.84 -8.62
N LEU A 51 25.96 15.86 -7.71
CA LEU A 51 26.20 16.08 -6.29
C LEU A 51 26.89 14.88 -5.64
N SER A 52 26.58 13.67 -6.08
CA SER A 52 27.15 12.42 -5.57
C SER A 52 28.42 11.95 -6.34
N GLY A 53 28.79 12.62 -7.43
CA GLY A 53 29.97 12.26 -8.23
C GLY A 53 29.85 10.96 -9.04
N ARG A 54 28.64 10.43 -9.23
CA ARG A 54 28.38 9.18 -9.96
C ARG A 54 28.56 9.34 -11.47
N ASN A 55 28.81 8.21 -12.15
CA ASN A 55 28.82 8.17 -13.60
C ASN A 55 27.39 8.15 -14.19
N PRO A 56 27.23 8.54 -15.48
CA PRO A 56 25.95 8.36 -16.17
C PRO A 56 25.52 6.90 -16.17
N GLY A 57 24.25 6.66 -15.77
CA GLY A 57 23.66 5.32 -15.72
C GLY A 57 23.82 4.57 -14.39
N ASP A 58 24.73 5.01 -13.51
CA ASP A 58 24.89 4.41 -12.19
C ASP A 58 23.59 4.54 -11.36
N PRO A 59 23.23 3.52 -10.55
CA PRO A 59 22.08 3.59 -9.66
C PRO A 59 22.26 4.70 -8.62
N PRO A 60 21.17 5.38 -8.20
CA PRO A 60 21.27 6.33 -7.10
C PRO A 60 21.46 5.58 -5.78
N PRO A 61 22.12 6.19 -4.77
CA PRO A 61 22.14 5.65 -3.42
C PRO A 61 20.69 5.48 -2.91
N CYS A 62 20.42 4.35 -2.30
CA CYS A 62 19.11 4.05 -1.75
C CYS A 62 19.21 3.57 -0.30
N LEU A 63 18.07 3.34 0.35
CA LEU A 63 18.04 2.92 1.75
C LEU A 63 18.79 1.58 1.97
N LEU A 64 18.78 0.70 0.99
CA LEU A 64 19.44 -0.60 1.06
C LEU A 64 20.97 -0.49 1.17
N ASP A 65 21.57 0.57 0.64
CA ASP A 65 23.01 0.80 0.75
C ASP A 65 23.50 1.09 2.18
N TYR A 66 22.58 1.39 3.09
CA TYR A 66 22.88 1.63 4.51
C TYR A 66 22.75 0.37 5.37
N LEU A 67 22.25 -0.73 4.80
CA LEU A 67 22.17 -1.99 5.53
C LEU A 67 23.55 -2.67 5.56
N PRO A 68 23.91 -3.33 6.68
CA PRO A 68 25.11 -4.15 6.74
C PRO A 68 24.98 -5.37 5.83
N ASP A 69 26.11 -5.97 5.43
CA ASP A 69 26.15 -7.13 4.52
C ASP A 69 25.37 -8.35 5.07
N ASP A 70 25.25 -8.47 6.38
CA ASP A 70 24.47 -9.51 7.09
C ASP A 70 23.06 -9.06 7.43
N GLY A 71 22.59 -7.97 6.82
CA GLY A 71 21.26 -7.39 7.05
C GLY A 71 20.14 -8.33 6.65
N LEU A 72 19.04 -8.29 7.43
CA LEU A 72 17.78 -8.99 7.13
C LEU A 72 16.77 -8.01 6.55
N VAL A 73 16.25 -8.31 5.38
CA VAL A 73 15.18 -7.56 4.74
C VAL A 73 13.86 -8.31 4.90
N ILE A 74 12.87 -7.65 5.47
CA ILE A 74 11.51 -8.19 5.59
C ILE A 74 10.60 -7.40 4.66
N ILE A 75 10.03 -8.07 3.65
CA ILE A 75 9.11 -7.46 2.69
C ILE A 75 7.70 -7.84 3.07
N ASP A 76 7.00 -6.90 3.70
CA ASP A 76 5.59 -7.06 4.04
C ASP A 76 4.72 -6.87 2.79
N GLU A 77 3.57 -7.56 2.74
CA GLU A 77 2.69 -7.62 1.56
C GLU A 77 3.47 -7.82 0.25
N SER A 78 4.42 -8.77 0.29
CA SER A 78 5.40 -9.00 -0.79
C SER A 78 4.77 -9.27 -2.14
N HIS A 79 3.56 -9.86 -2.19
CA HIS A 79 2.79 -10.08 -3.41
C HIS A 79 2.41 -8.79 -4.15
N VAL A 80 2.45 -7.64 -3.47
CA VAL A 80 2.27 -6.29 -4.04
C VAL A 80 3.63 -5.59 -4.18
N GLY A 81 4.45 -5.60 -3.12
CA GLY A 81 5.74 -4.90 -3.07
C GLY A 81 6.73 -5.34 -4.14
N VAL A 82 6.87 -6.64 -4.35
CA VAL A 82 7.82 -7.18 -5.35
C VAL A 82 7.46 -6.80 -6.78
N PRO A 83 6.20 -6.97 -7.26
CA PRO A 83 5.79 -6.47 -8.57
C PRO A 83 5.95 -4.96 -8.74
N GLN A 84 5.71 -4.17 -7.68
CA GLN A 84 5.91 -2.72 -7.72
C GLN A 84 7.40 -2.37 -7.93
N LEU A 85 8.31 -3.00 -7.21
CA LEU A 85 9.75 -2.83 -7.43
C LEU A 85 10.13 -3.10 -8.88
N GLY A 86 9.58 -4.15 -9.49
CA GLY A 86 9.80 -4.48 -10.91
C GLY A 86 9.23 -3.45 -11.90
N GLY A 87 8.12 -2.80 -11.54
CA GLY A 87 7.42 -1.84 -12.40
C GLY A 87 7.93 -0.40 -12.33
N MET A 88 8.47 0.02 -11.19
CA MET A 88 8.83 1.42 -10.89
C MET A 88 9.81 2.03 -11.89
N TYR A 89 10.87 1.31 -12.25
CA TYR A 89 11.91 1.81 -13.15
C TYR A 89 11.37 2.21 -14.51
N ARG A 90 10.56 1.36 -15.14
CA ARG A 90 10.04 1.59 -16.50
C ARG A 90 9.10 2.78 -16.56
N GLY A 91 8.22 2.92 -15.57
CA GLY A 91 7.30 4.07 -15.47
C GLY A 91 8.03 5.40 -15.30
N ASP A 92 9.00 5.45 -14.38
CA ASP A 92 9.83 6.63 -14.15
C ASP A 92 10.66 7.00 -15.39
N GLN A 93 11.29 6.02 -16.03
CA GLN A 93 12.08 6.22 -17.24
C GLN A 93 11.25 6.83 -18.37
N SER A 94 10.08 6.28 -18.66
CA SER A 94 9.19 6.78 -19.72
C SER A 94 8.81 8.24 -19.50
N ARG A 95 8.39 8.58 -18.27
CA ARG A 95 8.04 9.96 -17.90
C ARG A 95 9.22 10.91 -18.03
N LYS A 96 10.39 10.55 -17.51
CA LYS A 96 11.57 11.41 -17.52
C LYS A 96 12.16 11.56 -18.92
N GLN A 97 12.10 10.52 -19.76
CA GLN A 97 12.52 10.61 -21.14
C GLN A 97 11.75 11.72 -21.87
N THR A 98 10.43 11.75 -21.73
CA THR A 98 9.60 12.82 -22.30
C THR A 98 10.03 14.20 -21.80
N LEU A 99 10.26 14.37 -20.50
CA LEU A 99 10.70 15.65 -19.94
C LEU A 99 12.08 16.10 -20.47
N VAL A 100 12.98 15.15 -20.71
CA VAL A 100 14.30 15.42 -21.27
C VAL A 100 14.22 15.76 -22.75
N ASP A 101 13.42 15.03 -23.53
CA ASP A 101 13.29 15.23 -24.97
C ASP A 101 12.65 16.57 -25.34
N TYR A 102 11.74 17.07 -24.47
CA TYR A 102 11.11 18.37 -24.63
C TYR A 102 11.79 19.53 -23.88
N GLY A 103 13.01 19.33 -23.37
CA GLY A 103 13.84 20.35 -22.75
C GLY A 103 13.41 20.82 -21.35
N PHE A 104 12.53 20.08 -20.67
CA PHE A 104 12.08 20.41 -19.29
C PHE A 104 13.08 19.94 -18.23
N ARG A 105 13.92 18.95 -18.53
CA ARG A 105 14.94 18.41 -17.62
C ARG A 105 16.26 18.12 -18.34
N LEU A 106 17.37 18.17 -17.60
CA LEU A 106 18.65 17.70 -18.07
C LEU A 106 18.66 16.16 -18.18
N PRO A 107 19.51 15.58 -19.06
CA PRO A 107 19.69 14.13 -19.13
C PRO A 107 20.05 13.47 -17.81
N SER A 108 20.72 14.19 -16.91
CA SER A 108 21.06 13.71 -15.57
C SER A 108 19.84 13.39 -14.70
N ALA A 109 18.67 13.92 -15.04
CA ALA A 109 17.42 13.55 -14.39
C ALA A 109 17.08 12.05 -14.55
N MET A 110 17.56 11.44 -15.65
CA MET A 110 17.39 10.00 -15.89
C MET A 110 18.17 9.12 -14.89
N ASP A 111 19.22 9.67 -14.27
CA ASP A 111 20.09 8.95 -13.35
C ASP A 111 19.58 9.04 -11.88
N ASN A 112 18.60 9.88 -11.61
CA ASN A 112 17.82 9.83 -10.37
C ASN A 112 16.57 8.96 -10.61
N ARG A 113 16.67 7.70 -10.40
CA ARG A 113 15.71 6.70 -10.81
C ARG A 113 15.52 5.61 -9.74
N PRO A 114 14.38 4.94 -9.68
CA PRO A 114 14.27 3.71 -8.92
C PRO A 114 15.33 2.69 -9.35
N LEU A 115 15.67 1.77 -8.47
CA LEU A 115 16.49 0.62 -8.82
C LEU A 115 15.81 -0.18 -9.94
N LYS A 116 16.61 -0.79 -10.80
CA LYS A 116 16.14 -1.86 -11.64
C LYS A 116 15.94 -3.11 -10.78
N PHE A 117 15.10 -4.03 -11.22
CA PHE A 117 14.80 -5.22 -10.43
C PHE A 117 16.03 -6.13 -10.25
N ASP A 118 16.87 -6.25 -11.27
CA ASP A 118 18.14 -6.96 -11.22
C ASP A 118 19.17 -6.30 -10.28
N GLU A 119 19.17 -4.98 -10.19
CA GLU A 119 19.98 -4.25 -9.20
C GLU A 119 19.50 -4.53 -7.76
N PHE A 120 18.18 -4.59 -7.54
CA PHE A 120 17.60 -4.98 -6.25
C PHE A 120 17.98 -6.42 -5.87
N GLU A 121 17.85 -7.37 -6.80
CA GLU A 121 18.27 -8.75 -6.57
C GLU A 121 19.78 -8.87 -6.27
N GLY A 122 20.59 -7.96 -6.85
CA GLY A 122 22.05 -7.94 -6.67
C GLY A 122 22.55 -7.65 -5.26
N TYR A 123 21.71 -7.10 -4.37
CA TYR A 123 22.07 -6.89 -2.95
C TYR A 123 22.25 -8.20 -2.17
N ASN A 124 21.61 -9.30 -2.60
CA ASN A 124 21.73 -10.64 -1.99
C ASN A 124 21.50 -10.70 -0.47
N PHE A 125 20.66 -9.82 0.08
CA PHE A 125 20.28 -9.88 1.49
C PHE A 125 19.50 -11.15 1.83
N GLN A 126 19.60 -11.59 3.09
CA GLN A 126 18.64 -12.53 3.63
C GLN A 126 17.25 -11.86 3.61
N THR A 127 16.30 -12.50 2.94
CA THR A 127 14.98 -11.88 2.72
C THR A 127 13.88 -12.79 3.25
N VAL A 128 12.95 -12.18 4.01
CA VAL A 128 11.70 -12.81 4.45
C VAL A 128 10.55 -12.12 3.71
N TYR A 129 9.82 -12.90 2.93
CA TYR A 129 8.61 -12.44 2.26
C TYR A 129 7.40 -12.74 3.15
N VAL A 130 6.65 -11.72 3.52
CA VAL A 130 5.43 -11.84 4.32
C VAL A 130 4.23 -11.55 3.44
N SER A 131 3.29 -12.49 3.34
CA SER A 131 2.09 -12.32 2.56
C SER A 131 1.00 -13.32 2.93
N ALA A 132 -0.26 -12.90 2.95
CA ALA A 132 -1.40 -13.82 3.06
C ALA A 132 -1.65 -14.58 1.74
N THR A 133 -1.12 -14.07 0.62
CA THR A 133 -1.34 -14.58 -0.74
C THR A 133 -0.05 -14.45 -1.56
N PRO A 134 1.01 -15.21 -1.25
CA PRO A 134 2.32 -15.06 -1.89
C PRO A 134 2.26 -15.19 -3.41
N GLY A 135 3.15 -14.47 -4.10
CA GLY A 135 3.29 -14.47 -5.55
C GLY A 135 4.16 -15.61 -6.09
N PRO A 136 4.18 -15.82 -7.42
CA PRO A 136 5.06 -16.81 -8.02
C PRO A 136 6.54 -16.55 -7.75
N TYR A 137 6.94 -15.28 -7.69
CA TYR A 137 8.32 -14.89 -7.43
C TYR A 137 8.77 -15.33 -6.04
N GLU A 138 7.98 -15.03 -5.00
CA GLU A 138 8.32 -15.39 -3.62
C GLU A 138 8.36 -16.91 -3.45
N LEU A 139 7.42 -17.62 -4.07
CA LEU A 139 7.37 -19.08 -4.02
C LEU A 139 8.58 -19.72 -4.71
N ASP A 140 9.05 -19.15 -5.82
CA ASP A 140 10.23 -19.64 -6.56
C ASP A 140 11.54 -19.33 -5.83
N LYS A 141 11.67 -18.15 -5.23
CA LYS A 141 12.89 -17.69 -4.55
C LYS A 141 13.04 -18.19 -3.13
N SER A 142 11.96 -18.57 -2.47
CA SER A 142 11.99 -19.01 -1.08
C SER A 142 12.56 -20.43 -0.93
N THR A 143 13.50 -20.59 -0.01
CA THR A 143 14.05 -21.91 0.37
C THR A 143 13.13 -22.71 1.29
N ALA A 144 12.25 -22.00 2.02
CA ALA A 144 11.25 -22.60 2.91
C ALA A 144 10.00 -21.73 2.95
N ILE A 145 8.84 -22.37 3.07
CA ILE A 145 7.55 -21.72 3.24
C ILE A 145 7.02 -22.09 4.61
N ILE A 146 6.75 -21.07 5.44
CA ILE A 146 6.22 -21.23 6.79
C ILE A 146 4.83 -20.62 6.82
N GLU A 147 3.83 -21.44 7.14
CA GLU A 147 2.46 -20.96 7.26
C GLU A 147 2.13 -20.57 8.70
N GLN A 148 1.58 -19.38 8.89
CA GLN A 148 1.01 -18.92 10.14
C GLN A 148 -0.51 -18.76 9.98
N VAL A 149 -1.25 -19.85 10.02
CA VAL A 149 -2.71 -19.87 9.84
C VAL A 149 -3.44 -19.62 11.16
N ILE A 150 -2.85 -20.06 12.28
CA ILE A 150 -3.50 -20.01 13.60
C ILE A 150 -3.55 -18.57 14.14
N ARG A 151 -4.75 -18.13 14.50
CA ARG A 151 -5.00 -16.87 15.19
C ARG A 151 -5.18 -17.12 16.70
N PRO A 152 -4.41 -16.45 17.57
CA PRO A 152 -4.53 -16.61 19.03
C PRO A 152 -5.93 -16.26 19.58
N THR A 153 -6.66 -15.38 18.89
CA THR A 153 -8.04 -14.98 19.21
C THR A 153 -9.07 -16.08 18.99
N GLY A 154 -8.69 -17.16 18.30
CA GLY A 154 -9.58 -18.23 17.90
C GLY A 154 -10.53 -17.88 16.75
N LEU A 155 -10.47 -16.66 16.22
CA LEU A 155 -11.32 -16.22 15.11
C LEU A 155 -11.10 -17.06 13.87
N ILE A 156 -12.22 -17.48 13.28
CA ILE A 156 -12.27 -18.38 12.12
C ILE A 156 -12.48 -17.52 10.86
N ASP A 157 -11.91 -17.94 9.74
CA ASP A 157 -12.18 -17.28 8.46
C ASP A 157 -13.69 -17.31 8.12
N PRO A 158 -14.24 -16.30 7.42
CA PRO A 158 -15.67 -16.17 7.19
C PRO A 158 -16.25 -17.32 6.37
N VAL A 159 -17.53 -17.60 6.56
CA VAL A 159 -18.29 -18.49 5.68
C VAL A 159 -18.52 -17.79 4.36
N ILE A 160 -18.31 -18.52 3.25
CA ILE A 160 -18.53 -18.00 1.91
C ILE A 160 -19.81 -18.61 1.33
N GLU A 161 -20.68 -17.75 0.83
CA GLU A 161 -21.88 -18.11 0.06
C GLU A 161 -21.74 -17.60 -1.37
N VAL A 162 -22.18 -18.41 -2.36
CA VAL A 162 -22.29 -17.96 -3.74
C VAL A 162 -23.76 -17.80 -4.08
N ARG A 163 -24.13 -16.63 -4.60
CA ARG A 163 -25.50 -16.27 -4.96
C ARG A 163 -25.57 -15.71 -6.39
N PRO A 164 -26.73 -15.82 -7.09
CA PRO A 164 -26.88 -15.31 -8.43
C PRO A 164 -26.60 -13.81 -8.55
N SER A 165 -25.95 -13.40 -9.64
CA SER A 165 -25.67 -11.98 -9.91
C SER A 165 -26.91 -11.20 -10.34
N SER A 166 -27.93 -11.87 -10.88
CA SER A 166 -29.15 -11.25 -11.39
C SER A 166 -29.98 -10.53 -10.30
N SER A 167 -29.88 -10.94 -9.03
CA SER A 167 -30.60 -10.37 -7.89
C SER A 167 -29.68 -9.73 -6.85
N GLN A 168 -28.42 -9.46 -7.21
CA GLN A 168 -27.40 -9.03 -6.25
C GLN A 168 -27.75 -7.74 -5.49
N VAL A 169 -28.47 -6.81 -6.10
CA VAL A 169 -28.82 -5.53 -5.49
C VAL A 169 -29.93 -5.67 -4.44
N GLU A 170 -31.02 -6.36 -4.78
CA GLU A 170 -32.12 -6.59 -3.86
C GLU A 170 -31.71 -7.54 -2.72
N ASP A 171 -30.93 -8.56 -3.03
CA ASP A 171 -30.45 -9.52 -2.04
C ASP A 171 -29.50 -8.84 -1.05
N VAL A 172 -28.53 -8.06 -1.52
CA VAL A 172 -27.61 -7.34 -0.61
C VAL A 172 -28.35 -6.34 0.27
N LEU A 173 -29.40 -5.68 -0.23
CA LEU A 173 -30.20 -4.75 0.58
C LEU A 173 -30.84 -5.47 1.77
N SER A 174 -31.40 -6.68 1.53
CA SER A 174 -31.94 -7.51 2.61
C SER A 174 -30.87 -7.91 3.64
N GLU A 175 -29.68 -8.28 3.17
CA GLU A 175 -28.56 -8.65 4.03
C GLU A 175 -28.01 -7.47 4.83
N ILE A 176 -27.96 -6.26 4.23
CA ILE A 176 -27.57 -5.03 4.92
C ILE A 176 -28.48 -4.80 6.14
N HIS A 177 -29.79 -4.88 5.97
CA HIS A 177 -30.74 -4.71 7.09
C HIS A 177 -30.50 -5.69 8.22
N LYS A 178 -30.18 -6.95 7.93
CA LYS A 178 -29.88 -7.95 8.96
C LYS A 178 -28.64 -7.59 9.76
N VAL A 179 -27.58 -7.18 9.08
CA VAL A 179 -26.28 -6.84 9.68
C VAL A 179 -26.36 -5.54 10.48
N THR A 180 -26.99 -4.51 9.92
CA THR A 180 -27.10 -3.20 10.57
C THR A 180 -27.99 -3.24 11.81
N ASN A 181 -29.05 -4.09 11.83
CA ASN A 181 -29.83 -4.31 13.01
C ASN A 181 -29.03 -4.90 14.19
N ASN A 182 -27.95 -5.62 13.90
CA ASN A 182 -27.00 -6.13 14.90
C ASN A 182 -25.93 -5.10 15.31
N GLY A 183 -25.93 -3.91 14.70
CA GLY A 183 -24.93 -2.86 14.94
C GLY A 183 -23.61 -3.07 14.22
N ASN A 184 -23.53 -4.05 13.31
CA ASN A 184 -22.33 -4.36 12.53
C ASN A 184 -22.30 -3.62 11.19
N ARG A 185 -21.18 -3.73 10.45
CA ARG A 185 -20.91 -2.99 9.22
C ARG A 185 -20.79 -3.92 8.01
N VAL A 186 -21.03 -3.33 6.83
CA VAL A 186 -21.00 -4.04 5.56
C VAL A 186 -19.99 -3.39 4.62
N LEU A 187 -19.17 -4.23 3.96
CA LEU A 187 -18.32 -3.81 2.85
C LEU A 187 -18.85 -4.40 1.54
N ILE A 188 -18.97 -3.57 0.50
CA ILE A 188 -19.39 -4.01 -0.82
C ILE A 188 -18.34 -3.63 -1.85
N THR A 189 -17.85 -4.61 -2.63
CA THR A 189 -16.92 -4.35 -3.72
C THR A 189 -17.59 -4.50 -5.08
N THR A 190 -17.40 -3.51 -5.95
CA THR A 190 -17.87 -3.50 -7.34
C THR A 190 -16.71 -3.51 -8.32
N LEU A 191 -16.98 -3.60 -9.62
CA LEU A 191 -15.95 -3.61 -10.67
C LEU A 191 -15.63 -2.22 -11.21
N THR A 192 -16.58 -1.29 -11.16
CA THR A 192 -16.43 0.03 -11.79
C THR A 192 -16.88 1.17 -10.87
N LYS A 193 -16.30 2.36 -11.09
CA LYS A 193 -16.68 3.59 -10.39
C LYS A 193 -18.16 3.89 -10.53
N LYS A 194 -18.68 3.83 -11.75
CA LYS A 194 -20.09 4.09 -12.04
C LYS A 194 -21.03 3.12 -11.30
N MET A 195 -20.66 1.84 -11.22
CA MET A 195 -21.45 0.85 -10.48
C MET A 195 -21.46 1.14 -8.98
N SER A 196 -20.32 1.54 -8.40
CA SER A 196 -20.26 1.95 -6.99
C SER A 196 -21.13 3.19 -6.72
N GLU A 197 -21.08 4.18 -7.60
CA GLU A 197 -21.88 5.40 -7.50
C GLU A 197 -23.38 5.08 -7.56
N ASN A 198 -23.81 4.38 -8.60
CA ASN A 198 -25.23 3.99 -8.77
C ASN A 198 -25.74 3.15 -7.59
N LEU A 199 -24.93 2.20 -7.10
CA LEU A 199 -25.30 1.38 -5.95
C LEU A 199 -25.42 2.24 -4.69
N SER A 200 -24.53 3.20 -4.49
CA SER A 200 -24.59 4.08 -3.32
C SER A 200 -25.82 4.97 -3.35
N GLU A 201 -26.16 5.53 -4.52
CA GLU A 201 -27.40 6.31 -4.71
C GLU A 201 -28.65 5.43 -4.41
N TYR A 202 -28.71 4.23 -4.98
CA TYR A 202 -29.81 3.30 -4.74
C TYR A 202 -29.97 2.95 -3.25
N LEU A 203 -28.88 2.69 -2.56
CA LEU A 203 -28.91 2.38 -1.12
C LEU A 203 -29.37 3.59 -0.28
N GLN A 204 -28.95 4.81 -0.66
CA GLN A 204 -29.42 6.05 0.00
C GLN A 204 -30.93 6.27 -0.19
N GLU A 205 -31.48 6.02 -1.37
CA GLU A 205 -32.91 6.09 -1.65
C GLU A 205 -33.70 5.10 -0.77
N HIS A 206 -33.08 3.98 -0.35
CA HIS A 206 -33.64 2.99 0.56
C HIS A 206 -33.30 3.25 2.03
N ASN A 207 -32.91 4.48 2.39
CA ASN A 207 -32.58 4.93 3.74
C ASN A 207 -31.41 4.17 4.40
N ILE A 208 -30.49 3.62 3.62
CA ILE A 208 -29.24 3.04 4.13
C ILE A 208 -28.18 4.14 4.23
N LYS A 209 -27.53 4.22 5.39
CA LYS A 209 -26.38 5.11 5.57
C LYS A 209 -25.16 4.51 4.88
N VAL A 210 -24.84 4.99 3.69
CA VAL A 210 -23.76 4.47 2.85
C VAL A 210 -22.78 5.57 2.47
N LYS A 211 -21.48 5.23 2.42
CA LYS A 211 -20.45 6.06 1.77
C LYS A 211 -19.78 5.26 0.64
N TYR A 212 -19.31 5.98 -0.35
CA TYR A 212 -18.54 5.45 -1.47
C TYR A 212 -17.07 5.84 -1.34
N LEU A 213 -16.18 4.86 -1.51
CA LEU A 213 -14.73 5.06 -1.49
C LEU A 213 -14.17 4.93 -2.91
N HIS A 214 -13.70 6.03 -3.48
CA HIS A 214 -13.09 6.09 -4.82
C HIS A 214 -11.58 6.35 -4.78
N SER A 215 -10.91 6.17 -5.92
CA SER A 215 -9.45 6.32 -6.04
C SER A 215 -8.94 7.74 -5.82
N ASP A 216 -9.81 8.75 -6.04
CA ASP A 216 -9.42 10.17 -6.02
C ASP A 216 -9.51 10.78 -4.60
N ILE A 217 -9.97 10.00 -3.61
CA ILE A 217 -10.01 10.40 -2.20
C ILE A 217 -8.58 10.39 -1.65
N ASP A 218 -8.18 11.48 -1.01
CA ASP A 218 -6.86 11.57 -0.41
C ASP A 218 -6.70 10.66 0.83
N THR A 219 -5.46 10.50 1.29
CA THR A 219 -5.15 9.58 2.37
C THR A 219 -5.80 10.00 3.70
N VAL A 220 -5.89 11.30 3.98
CA VAL A 220 -6.48 11.82 5.23
C VAL A 220 -7.99 11.57 5.24
N GLU A 221 -8.68 11.97 4.17
CA GLU A 221 -10.12 11.75 4.02
C GLU A 221 -10.47 10.24 4.10
N ARG A 222 -9.62 9.38 3.51
CA ARG A 222 -9.79 7.92 3.61
C ARG A 222 -9.74 7.42 5.05
N VAL A 223 -8.80 7.90 5.85
CA VAL A 223 -8.69 7.53 7.28
C VAL A 223 -9.94 7.98 8.02
N GLU A 224 -10.45 9.18 7.74
CA GLU A 224 -11.69 9.68 8.33
C GLU A 224 -12.90 8.83 7.96
N ILE A 225 -13.06 8.45 6.67
CA ILE A 225 -14.15 7.58 6.23
C ILE A 225 -14.12 6.24 6.97
N ILE A 226 -12.95 5.63 7.13
CA ILE A 226 -12.81 4.35 7.84
C ILE A 226 -13.16 4.53 9.32
N ARG A 227 -12.70 5.60 9.96
CA ARG A 227 -13.03 5.93 11.34
C ARG A 227 -14.54 6.14 11.53
N ASP A 228 -15.20 6.86 10.62
CA ASP A 228 -16.64 7.13 10.67
C ASP A 228 -17.45 5.84 10.48
N LEU A 229 -17.03 4.93 9.59
CA LEU A 229 -17.61 3.59 9.47
C LEU A 229 -17.53 2.83 10.79
N ARG A 230 -16.38 2.82 11.43
CA ARG A 230 -16.18 2.16 12.73
C ARG A 230 -17.03 2.78 13.84
N LYS A 231 -17.19 4.11 13.86
CA LYS A 231 -18.05 4.81 14.80
C LYS A 231 -19.54 4.56 14.57
N GLY A 232 -19.93 4.14 13.37
CA GLY A 232 -21.34 3.94 12.99
C GLY A 232 -22.04 5.20 12.52
N GLU A 233 -21.31 6.19 12.07
CA GLU A 233 -21.88 7.35 11.39
C GLU A 233 -22.59 6.92 10.10
N PHE A 234 -22.08 5.86 9.49
CA PHE A 234 -22.72 5.14 8.39
C PHE A 234 -22.46 3.62 8.51
N ASP A 235 -23.23 2.80 7.79
CA ASP A 235 -23.27 1.35 8.01
C ASP A 235 -22.64 0.56 6.87
N VAL A 236 -22.62 1.13 5.65
CA VAL A 236 -22.17 0.45 4.44
C VAL A 236 -21.06 1.25 3.76
N LEU A 237 -19.98 0.59 3.42
CA LEU A 237 -18.92 1.15 2.59
C LEU A 237 -18.89 0.43 1.25
N VAL A 238 -19.07 1.19 0.16
CA VAL A 238 -19.00 0.69 -1.20
C VAL A 238 -17.69 1.14 -1.84
N GLY A 239 -17.02 0.29 -2.62
CA GLY A 239 -15.82 0.71 -3.36
C GLY A 239 -15.38 -0.31 -4.40
N ILE A 240 -14.50 0.12 -5.31
CA ILE A 240 -13.95 -0.75 -6.36
C ILE A 240 -12.87 -1.65 -5.79
N ASN A 241 -11.93 -1.06 -5.09
CA ASN A 241 -10.78 -1.75 -4.52
C ASN A 241 -10.66 -1.39 -3.04
N LEU A 242 -11.35 -2.14 -2.20
CA LEU A 242 -11.26 -2.04 -0.75
C LEU A 242 -10.09 -2.88 -0.19
N LEU A 243 -9.20 -3.35 -1.08
CA LEU A 243 -8.10 -4.26 -0.76
C LEU A 243 -6.84 -3.55 -0.29
N ARG A 244 -6.79 -2.21 -0.35
CA ARG A 244 -5.59 -1.50 0.06
C ARG A 244 -5.23 -1.88 1.50
N GLU A 245 -3.96 -2.11 1.73
CA GLU A 245 -3.37 -2.48 3.00
C GLU A 245 -3.81 -1.51 4.11
N GLY A 246 -3.82 -1.95 5.35
CA GLY A 246 -4.16 -1.09 6.49
C GLY A 246 -5.64 -0.95 6.83
N LEU A 247 -6.56 -1.65 6.15
CA LEU A 247 -7.97 -1.70 6.58
C LEU A 247 -8.14 -2.72 7.71
N ASP A 248 -8.27 -2.23 8.92
CA ASP A 248 -8.56 -3.01 10.13
C ASP A 248 -9.90 -2.57 10.73
N ILE A 249 -10.98 -3.25 10.33
CA ILE A 249 -12.35 -2.90 10.71
C ILE A 249 -13.01 -4.13 11.36
N PRO A 250 -12.84 -4.34 12.67
CA PRO A 250 -13.41 -5.50 13.36
C PRO A 250 -14.94 -5.52 13.35
N GLU A 251 -15.57 -4.38 13.14
CA GLU A 251 -17.02 -4.22 13.11
C GLU A 251 -17.67 -4.76 11.82
N VAL A 252 -16.86 -5.14 10.81
CA VAL A 252 -17.38 -5.70 9.54
C VAL A 252 -17.80 -7.14 9.75
N GLU A 253 -19.11 -7.40 9.63
CA GLU A 253 -19.72 -8.73 9.65
C GLU A 253 -19.86 -9.29 8.23
N LEU A 254 -20.28 -8.46 7.27
CA LEU A 254 -20.55 -8.90 5.90
C LEU A 254 -19.62 -8.22 4.89
N VAL A 255 -19.02 -9.05 4.05
CA VAL A 255 -18.36 -8.62 2.81
C VAL A 255 -19.15 -9.15 1.64
N SER A 256 -19.56 -8.26 0.72
CA SER A 256 -20.27 -8.61 -0.50
C SER A 256 -19.44 -8.27 -1.72
N ILE A 257 -19.22 -9.25 -2.59
CA ILE A 257 -18.41 -9.10 -3.80
C ILE A 257 -19.34 -9.25 -5.01
N PHE A 258 -19.63 -8.13 -5.67
CA PHE A 258 -20.49 -8.08 -6.85
C PHE A 258 -19.72 -8.55 -8.09
N ASP A 259 -20.41 -9.23 -9.01
CA ASP A 259 -19.83 -9.78 -10.24
C ASP A 259 -18.53 -10.56 -9.97
N ALA A 260 -18.56 -11.45 -9.00
CA ALA A 260 -17.39 -12.23 -8.58
C ALA A 260 -16.89 -13.19 -9.68
N ASP A 261 -17.76 -13.54 -10.62
CA ASP A 261 -17.47 -14.40 -11.77
C ASP A 261 -16.85 -13.67 -12.97
N LYS A 262 -16.70 -12.34 -12.91
CA LYS A 262 -16.04 -11.57 -13.97
C LYS A 262 -14.52 -11.60 -13.77
N GLU A 263 -13.86 -12.61 -14.31
CA GLU A 263 -12.42 -12.79 -14.16
C GLU A 263 -11.62 -11.55 -14.57
N GLY A 264 -10.61 -11.21 -13.76
CA GLY A 264 -9.74 -10.07 -13.96
C GLY A 264 -8.91 -9.79 -12.71
N PHE A 265 -8.11 -8.74 -12.76
CA PHE A 265 -7.22 -8.36 -11.65
C PHE A 265 -7.95 -8.21 -10.30
N LEU A 266 -9.13 -7.57 -10.31
CA LEU A 266 -9.95 -7.35 -9.10
C LEU A 266 -10.71 -8.60 -8.63
N ARG A 267 -10.74 -9.66 -9.40
CA ARG A 267 -11.45 -10.93 -9.12
C ARG A 267 -10.51 -12.13 -9.25
N SER A 268 -9.19 -11.91 -9.18
CA SER A 268 -8.22 -12.98 -9.02
C SER A 268 -8.39 -13.67 -7.67
N ASP A 269 -7.96 -14.91 -7.55
CA ASP A 269 -7.98 -15.67 -6.30
C ASP A 269 -7.36 -14.91 -5.13
N ARG A 270 -6.21 -14.25 -5.32
CA ARG A 270 -5.56 -13.40 -4.32
C ARG A 270 -6.44 -12.23 -3.90
N SER A 271 -7.01 -11.52 -4.88
CA SER A 271 -7.90 -10.39 -4.63
C SER A 271 -9.14 -10.83 -3.85
N LEU A 272 -9.73 -11.97 -4.20
CA LEU A 272 -10.87 -12.54 -3.50
C LEU A 272 -10.51 -12.92 -2.05
N ILE A 273 -9.41 -13.65 -1.83
CA ILE A 273 -8.94 -14.04 -0.48
C ILE A 273 -8.72 -12.81 0.40
N GLN A 274 -8.06 -11.78 -0.12
CA GLN A 274 -7.81 -10.54 0.60
C GLN A 274 -9.11 -9.83 0.99
N THR A 275 -10.08 -9.77 0.08
CA THR A 275 -11.39 -9.13 0.32
C THR A 275 -12.21 -9.93 1.33
N ILE A 276 -12.31 -11.23 1.15
CA ILE A 276 -12.99 -12.17 2.06
C ILE A 276 -12.42 -12.04 3.48
N GLY A 277 -11.10 -11.95 3.59
CA GLY A 277 -10.39 -11.82 4.86
C GLY A 277 -10.74 -10.56 5.66
N ARG A 278 -11.39 -9.55 5.07
CA ARG A 278 -11.83 -8.35 5.80
C ARG A 278 -12.93 -8.65 6.82
N ALA A 279 -13.76 -9.68 6.61
CA ALA A 279 -14.75 -10.15 7.59
C ALA A 279 -14.16 -11.12 8.64
N ALA A 280 -12.91 -11.53 8.53
CA ALA A 280 -12.31 -12.54 9.43
C ALA A 280 -12.01 -12.06 10.86
N ARG A 281 -12.27 -10.78 11.16
CA ARG A 281 -12.09 -10.19 12.50
C ARG A 281 -13.38 -10.12 13.32
N ASN A 282 -14.50 -10.43 12.71
CA ASN A 282 -15.81 -10.54 13.36
C ASN A 282 -16.14 -12.01 13.58
N ILE A 283 -16.71 -12.34 14.74
CA ILE A 283 -17.09 -13.73 15.07
C ILE A 283 -18.18 -14.27 14.14
N ASP A 284 -19.09 -13.39 13.71
CA ASP A 284 -20.20 -13.69 12.80
C ASP A 284 -19.83 -13.35 11.33
N GLY A 285 -18.52 -13.20 11.05
CA GLY A 285 -18.01 -12.80 9.75
C GLY A 285 -18.43 -13.75 8.63
N ARG A 286 -18.99 -13.18 7.55
CA ARG A 286 -19.41 -13.92 6.35
C ARG A 286 -19.15 -13.14 5.08
N CYS A 287 -19.06 -13.86 3.96
CA CYS A 287 -18.85 -13.29 2.65
C CYS A 287 -19.87 -13.82 1.65
N ILE A 288 -20.43 -12.94 0.82
CA ILE A 288 -21.31 -13.32 -0.28
C ILE A 288 -20.60 -12.97 -1.60
N LEU A 289 -20.41 -13.98 -2.43
CA LEU A 289 -19.92 -13.84 -3.80
C LEU A 289 -21.12 -13.87 -4.75
N TYR A 290 -21.41 -12.75 -5.41
CA TYR A 290 -22.46 -12.71 -6.43
C TYR A 290 -21.86 -13.06 -7.79
N GLY A 291 -22.34 -14.16 -8.35
CA GLY A 291 -21.90 -14.66 -9.67
C GLY A 291 -22.76 -15.79 -10.13
N ASP A 292 -22.97 -15.88 -11.45
CA ASP A 292 -23.80 -16.91 -12.06
C ASP A 292 -23.01 -18.20 -12.31
N ASN A 293 -21.67 -18.09 -12.39
CA ASN A 293 -20.78 -19.22 -12.58
C ASN A 293 -19.64 -19.19 -11.57
N ILE A 294 -19.26 -20.33 -11.03
CA ILE A 294 -18.08 -20.46 -10.20
C ILE A 294 -16.85 -20.53 -11.10
N THR A 295 -16.03 -19.50 -11.07
CA THR A 295 -14.77 -19.44 -11.84
C THR A 295 -13.64 -20.16 -11.12
N GLY A 296 -12.54 -20.44 -11.85
CA GLY A 296 -11.36 -21.06 -11.26
C GLY A 296 -10.76 -20.23 -10.11
N SER A 297 -10.81 -18.89 -10.21
CA SER A 297 -10.35 -17.98 -9.16
C SER A 297 -11.25 -18.02 -7.92
N MET A 298 -12.58 -18.07 -8.12
CA MET A 298 -13.53 -18.24 -7.02
C MET A 298 -13.33 -19.57 -6.30
N GLN A 299 -13.17 -20.68 -7.06
CA GLN A 299 -12.99 -22.00 -6.49
C GLN A 299 -11.71 -22.05 -5.62
N ARG A 300 -10.57 -21.56 -6.12
CA ARG A 300 -9.33 -21.53 -5.35
C ARG A 300 -9.44 -20.68 -4.10
N ALA A 301 -10.15 -19.53 -4.17
CA ALA A 301 -10.35 -18.67 -3.00
C ALA A 301 -11.24 -19.34 -1.95
N MET A 302 -12.30 -20.03 -2.35
CA MET A 302 -13.19 -20.79 -1.46
C MET A 302 -12.45 -21.96 -0.81
N ASP A 303 -11.70 -22.73 -1.59
CA ASP A 303 -10.95 -23.89 -1.11
C ASP A 303 -9.90 -23.47 -0.06
N GLU A 304 -9.13 -22.42 -0.34
CA GLU A 304 -8.11 -21.92 0.58
C GLU A 304 -8.74 -21.34 1.86
N THR A 305 -9.83 -20.61 1.75
CA THR A 305 -10.55 -20.09 2.92
C THR A 305 -11.10 -21.23 3.76
N SER A 306 -11.68 -22.27 3.15
CA SER A 306 -12.18 -23.46 3.83
C SER A 306 -11.07 -24.23 4.53
N ARG A 307 -9.92 -24.41 3.85
CA ARG A 307 -8.73 -25.05 4.44
C ARG A 307 -8.25 -24.32 5.71
N ARG A 308 -8.10 -22.99 5.64
CA ARG A 308 -7.70 -22.18 6.81
C ARG A 308 -8.72 -22.26 7.93
N ARG A 309 -9.99 -22.24 7.58
CA ARG A 309 -11.12 -22.36 8.50
C ARG A 309 -11.08 -23.68 9.27
N GLU A 310 -10.88 -24.80 8.58
CA GLU A 310 -10.80 -26.13 9.18
C GLU A 310 -9.59 -26.25 10.15
N ILE A 311 -8.40 -25.76 9.76
CA ILE A 311 -7.21 -25.75 10.59
C ILE A 311 -7.47 -24.95 11.89
N GLN A 312 -8.06 -23.76 11.79
CA GLN A 312 -8.36 -22.95 12.97
C GLN A 312 -9.42 -23.60 13.86
N MET A 313 -10.45 -24.18 13.27
CA MET A 313 -11.53 -24.88 14.04
C MET A 313 -10.97 -26.08 14.82
N GLN A 314 -10.11 -26.87 14.18
CA GLN A 314 -9.46 -28.00 14.82
C GLN A 314 -8.57 -27.54 15.97
N TYR A 315 -7.73 -26.52 15.75
CA TYR A 315 -6.89 -25.96 16.79
C TYR A 315 -7.69 -25.42 17.97
N ASN A 316 -8.77 -24.68 17.71
CA ASN A 316 -9.66 -24.18 18.75
C ASN A 316 -10.26 -25.31 19.61
N LYS A 317 -10.67 -26.40 18.95
CA LYS A 317 -11.22 -27.58 19.64
C LYS A 317 -10.19 -28.28 20.51
N GLU A 318 -8.97 -28.50 19.99
CA GLU A 318 -7.89 -29.16 20.71
C GLU A 318 -7.40 -28.36 21.92
N ASN A 319 -7.38 -27.01 21.80
CA ASN A 319 -6.90 -26.11 22.85
C ASN A 319 -8.02 -25.49 23.70
N ASN A 320 -9.28 -25.90 23.50
CA ASN A 320 -10.45 -25.33 24.18
C ASN A 320 -10.56 -23.80 24.08
N ILE A 321 -10.18 -23.23 22.92
CA ILE A 321 -10.23 -21.79 22.65
C ILE A 321 -11.63 -21.44 22.20
N LYS A 322 -12.24 -20.43 22.85
CA LYS A 322 -13.51 -19.81 22.40
C LYS A 322 -13.15 -18.59 21.56
N PRO A 323 -13.65 -18.50 20.31
CA PRO A 323 -13.45 -17.31 19.48
C PRO A 323 -13.95 -16.04 20.18
N VAL A 324 -13.18 -14.96 20.10
CA VAL A 324 -13.55 -13.66 20.65
C VAL A 324 -13.31 -12.59 19.61
N SER A 325 -14.34 -11.79 19.32
CA SER A 325 -14.20 -10.64 18.41
C SER A 325 -13.18 -9.64 18.95
N ILE A 326 -12.38 -9.12 18.06
CA ILE A 326 -11.39 -8.09 18.40
C ILE A 326 -12.12 -6.79 18.66
N LYS A 327 -11.89 -6.19 19.84
CA LYS A 327 -12.31 -4.82 20.14
C LYS A 327 -11.07 -3.93 20.08
N LYS A 328 -11.11 -2.93 19.23
CA LYS A 328 -10.00 -1.97 19.07
C LYS A 328 -10.54 -0.56 19.24
N ASP A 329 -9.91 0.23 20.07
CA ASP A 329 -10.31 1.62 20.30
C ASP A 329 -10.25 2.43 19.00
N ILE A 330 -11.23 3.33 18.83
CA ILE A 330 -11.31 4.22 17.66
C ILE A 330 -10.52 5.48 18.00
N ARG A 331 -9.30 5.56 17.49
CA ARG A 331 -8.39 6.70 17.74
C ARG A 331 -8.78 7.91 16.88
N GLN A 332 -8.46 9.12 17.36
CA GLN A 332 -8.59 10.34 16.56
C GLN A 332 -7.36 10.49 15.66
N ALA A 333 -7.55 10.96 14.42
CA ALA A 333 -6.46 11.09 13.43
C ALA A 333 -5.36 12.09 13.86
N LEU A 334 -5.65 12.97 14.81
CA LEU A 334 -4.70 13.97 15.38
C LEU A 334 -3.85 13.42 16.54
N ASP A 335 -4.18 12.22 17.07
CA ASP A 335 -3.43 11.62 18.17
C ASP A 335 -2.19 10.84 17.71
N GLU A 336 -1.99 10.66 16.40
CA GLU A 336 -0.83 9.92 15.86
C GLU A 336 0.50 10.64 16.13
N ASP A 337 0.52 11.98 16.15
CA ASP A 337 1.74 12.74 16.47
C ASP A 337 2.16 12.60 17.96
N SER A 338 1.21 12.34 18.86
CA SER A 338 1.51 12.10 20.29
C SER A 338 1.99 10.67 20.58
N TYR A 339 1.71 9.71 19.67
CA TYR A 339 2.06 8.28 19.87
C TYR A 339 3.49 7.96 19.50
N ILE A 340 4.07 8.66 18.54
CA ILE A 340 5.50 8.51 18.21
C ILE A 340 6.37 8.89 19.41
N GLU A 341 5.93 9.86 20.22
CA GLU A 341 6.63 10.23 21.47
C GLU A 341 6.37 9.22 22.61
N ASN A 342 5.15 8.72 22.77
CA ASN A 342 4.80 7.82 23.88
C ASN A 342 5.27 6.38 23.65
N ASP A 343 5.13 5.80 22.45
CA ASP A 343 5.67 4.47 22.13
C ASP A 343 7.21 4.46 22.15
N ALA A 344 7.85 5.57 21.76
CA ALA A 344 9.30 5.72 21.90
C ALA A 344 9.72 5.83 23.38
N LEU A 345 8.93 6.48 24.21
CA LEU A 345 9.17 6.61 25.66
C LEU A 345 8.90 5.30 26.41
N ASP A 346 7.84 4.57 26.09
CA ASP A 346 7.53 3.27 26.69
C ASP A 346 8.54 2.19 26.28
N ASN A 347 8.97 2.18 25.04
CA ASN A 347 10.05 1.30 24.57
C ASN A 347 11.41 1.67 25.21
N LEU A 348 11.70 2.94 25.46
CA LEU A 348 12.88 3.38 26.19
C LEU A 348 12.81 2.98 27.68
N GLN A 349 11.63 2.96 28.30
CA GLN A 349 11.46 2.49 29.69
C GLN A 349 11.60 0.97 29.81
N LEU A 350 11.14 0.19 28.84
CA LEU A 350 11.34 -1.26 28.78
C LEU A 350 12.83 -1.64 28.61
N VAL A 351 13.59 -0.85 27.85
CA VAL A 351 15.05 -1.04 27.68
C VAL A 351 15.82 -0.56 28.93
N SER A 352 15.31 0.42 29.67
CA SER A 352 15.98 0.92 30.90
C SER A 352 15.81 0.01 32.12
N SER A 353 14.83 -0.89 32.12
CA SER A 353 14.61 -1.86 33.20
C SER A 353 15.54 -3.07 33.16
N SER A 354 16.23 -3.31 32.05
CA SER A 354 17.31 -4.30 31.95
C SER A 354 18.66 -3.62 32.26
N LYS A 355 19.02 -3.55 33.52
CA LYS A 355 20.29 -2.98 33.99
C LYS A 355 21.50 -3.66 33.36
N LYS A 356 22.08 -3.01 32.33
CA LYS A 356 23.51 -3.01 32.03
C LYS A 356 23.92 -1.64 31.53
N LYS A 357 24.99 -1.09 32.12
CA LYS A 357 25.55 0.25 31.89
C LYS A 357 25.62 0.60 30.41
N LEU A 358 24.84 1.59 29.98
CA LEU A 358 25.06 2.28 28.71
C LEU A 358 25.53 3.70 29.03
N THR A 359 26.66 4.06 28.46
CA THR A 359 27.28 5.38 28.48
C THR A 359 26.33 6.44 27.87
N LYS A 360 26.30 7.62 28.49
CA LYS A 360 25.54 8.80 28.03
C LYS A 360 25.80 9.08 26.55
N VAL A 361 24.76 8.99 25.72
CA VAL A 361 24.77 9.46 24.33
C VAL A 361 24.54 10.98 24.35
N ASN A 362 25.43 11.72 23.72
CA ASN A 362 25.39 13.18 23.63
C ASN A 362 24.20 13.63 22.76
N SER A 363 23.47 14.64 23.23
CA SER A 363 22.25 15.20 22.64
C SER A 363 22.40 15.82 21.23
N ASN A 364 23.61 15.88 20.68
CA ASN A 364 23.86 16.49 19.38
C ASN A 364 23.60 15.57 18.16
N ASN A 365 23.34 14.28 18.38
CA ASN A 365 23.06 13.33 17.28
C ASN A 365 21.56 13.12 16.97
N VAL A 366 20.66 13.68 17.79
CA VAL A 366 19.21 13.50 17.61
C VAL A 366 18.66 14.37 16.48
N THR A 367 19.28 15.52 16.20
CA THR A 367 18.86 16.45 15.15
C THR A 367 19.08 15.91 13.73
N SER A 368 20.04 15.01 13.53
CA SER A 368 20.33 14.43 12.20
C SER A 368 19.31 13.35 11.78
N ILE A 369 18.70 12.65 12.75
CA ILE A 369 17.71 11.60 12.50
C ILE A 369 16.35 12.21 12.12
N THR A 370 15.97 13.32 12.73
CA THR A 370 14.70 14.03 12.45
C THR A 370 14.65 14.60 11.03
N VAL A 371 15.78 15.08 10.51
CA VAL A 371 15.87 15.62 9.13
C VAL A 371 15.74 14.52 8.06
N SER A 372 16.23 13.31 8.33
CA SER A 372 16.08 12.17 7.43
C SER A 372 14.63 11.68 7.31
N TYR A 373 13.86 11.76 8.40
CA TYR A 373 12.46 11.31 8.43
C TYR A 373 11.50 12.26 7.67
N THR A 374 11.75 13.56 7.72
CA THR A 374 10.97 14.54 6.95
C THR A 374 11.22 14.44 5.45
N HIS A 375 12.39 13.96 5.02
CA HIS A 375 12.69 13.73 3.60
C HIS A 375 11.99 12.48 3.04
N LEU A 376 11.81 11.44 3.83
CA LEU A 376 11.06 10.23 3.44
C LEU A 376 9.56 10.55 3.22
N ARG A 377 8.94 11.37 4.05
CA ARG A 377 7.54 11.80 3.89
C ARG A 377 7.28 12.61 2.61
N ALA A 378 8.25 13.39 2.14
CA ALA A 378 8.14 14.16 0.90
C ALA A 378 8.18 13.30 -0.37
N HIS A 379 8.71 12.08 -0.31
CA HIS A 379 8.73 11.15 -1.43
C HIS A 379 7.47 10.28 -1.57
N GLU A 380 6.76 10.02 -0.49
CA GLU A 380 5.51 9.23 -0.53
C GLU A 380 4.32 9.98 -1.15
N THR A 381 4.35 11.31 -1.17
CA THR A 381 3.28 12.16 -1.73
C THR A 381 3.36 12.37 -3.25
N LEU A 382 4.32 11.78 -3.96
CA LEU A 382 4.52 11.97 -5.41
C LEU A 382 4.34 10.69 -6.23
N ILE A 383 3.61 9.69 -5.74
CA ILE A 383 3.20 8.52 -6.53
C ILE A 383 1.71 8.65 -6.85
N TYR A 384 1.41 9.47 -7.84
CA TYR A 384 0.21 9.40 -8.67
C TYR A 384 0.58 9.69 -10.14
#